data_6bde22adf4e2017747fb9b1205d1be8c
#
_entry.id   6bde22adf4e2017747fb9b1205d1be8c
#
_cell.length_a   1.000
_cell.length_b   1.000
_cell.length_c   1.000
_cell.angle_alpha   90.00
_cell.angle_beta   90.00
_cell.angle_gamma   90.00
#
_symmetry.space_group_name_H-M   'P 1'
#
loop_
_entity.id
_entity.type
_entity.pdbx_description
1 polymer ?
#
loop_
_entity_poly.entity_id
_entity_poly.type
_entity_poly.pdbx_seq_one_letter_code
_entity_poly.pdbx_strand_id
1 'polypeptide(L)'
;MAEKSAVRSNDHLLLPALMTQEIRKRKARKPIRRFSELGRSQRLRIIHMLKKTQGLAIGELASRLDLSYMGVKQHCEELERQGFLDTRRRPKPIGRPEIVYRLTPKASSFFPAAANPATIKILQAARQLYGPNAPEKLLVALFREKTKGYAERLKEGDLKTLATRLAKIRDEEGCLSEFVDGPQRLILEYHSSIMDLIEAFPLVRRLEKEMFERLLQIHVERHEERASGLFLCTFVLG
;
A
#
# COMPACT_ATOMS: atom_id res chain seq x y z
N MET A 1 20.68 -58.80 -49.42
CA MET A 1 20.75 -59.42 -48.10
C MET A 1 20.95 -58.26 -47.13
N ALA A 2 19.91 -57.89 -46.51
CA ALA A 2 19.59 -58.01 -45.08
C ALA A 2 20.47 -57.06 -44.22
N GLU A 3 20.05 -56.23 -43.30
CA GLU A 3 18.87 -56.27 -42.44
C GLU A 3 18.69 -54.89 -41.77
N LYS A 4 17.50 -54.61 -41.43
CA LYS A 4 16.97 -53.51 -40.63
C LYS A 4 17.55 -53.51 -39.23
N SER A 5 17.76 -52.34 -38.64
CA SER A 5 17.48 -52.16 -37.24
C SER A 5 17.06 -50.70 -36.94
N ALA A 6 15.82 -50.58 -36.54
CA ALA A 6 15.25 -49.33 -36.01
C ALA A 6 15.64 -49.22 -34.53
N VAL A 7 16.14 -48.08 -34.10
CA VAL A 7 16.28 -47.74 -32.69
C VAL A 7 15.26 -46.68 -32.35
N ARG A 8 14.27 -47.09 -31.57
CA ARG A 8 13.34 -46.18 -30.90
C ARG A 8 14.04 -45.52 -29.73
N SER A 9 14.11 -44.22 -29.71
CA SER A 9 14.46 -43.46 -28.51
C SER A 9 13.18 -42.92 -27.89
N ASN A 10 12.75 -43.57 -26.85
CA ASN A 10 11.81 -43.04 -25.88
C ASN A 10 12.57 -42.81 -24.58
N ASP A 11 13.17 -41.64 -24.42
CA ASP A 11 13.64 -41.19 -23.11
C ASP A 11 12.61 -40.20 -22.55
N HIS A 12 11.60 -40.78 -21.87
CA HIS A 12 10.79 -40.06 -20.89
C HIS A 12 11.72 -39.72 -19.72
N LEU A 13 12.06 -38.44 -19.60
CA LEU A 13 12.63 -37.86 -18.40
C LEU A 13 11.62 -38.01 -17.22
N LEU A 14 11.75 -39.09 -16.51
CA LEU A 14 11.16 -39.29 -15.20
C LEU A 14 11.88 -38.37 -14.21
N LEU A 15 11.30 -37.21 -13.95
CA LEU A 15 11.66 -36.39 -12.79
C LEU A 15 11.42 -37.23 -11.53
N PRO A 16 12.41 -37.35 -10.62
CA PRO A 16 12.27 -38.20 -9.44
C PRO A 16 11.09 -37.76 -8.58
N ALA A 17 10.25 -38.67 -8.23
CA ALA A 17 9.05 -38.47 -7.37
C ALA A 17 9.36 -37.81 -6.01
N LEU A 18 10.63 -37.77 -5.61
CA LEU A 18 11.12 -37.12 -4.40
C LEU A 18 11.08 -35.60 -4.46
N MET A 19 11.27 -34.98 -5.64
CA MET A 19 11.16 -33.51 -5.78
C MET A 19 9.73 -33.00 -5.67
N THR A 20 8.74 -33.83 -6.01
CA THR A 20 7.32 -33.46 -5.94
C THR A 20 6.80 -33.44 -4.52
N GLN A 21 7.38 -34.18 -3.59
CA GLN A 21 6.98 -34.18 -2.19
C GLN A 21 7.58 -33.02 -1.38
N GLU A 22 8.78 -32.57 -1.70
CA GLU A 22 9.37 -31.39 -1.01
C GLU A 22 8.73 -30.08 -1.42
N ILE A 23 8.29 -29.93 -2.66
CA ILE A 23 7.53 -28.76 -3.12
C ILE A 23 6.14 -28.69 -2.45
N ARG A 24 5.52 -29.84 -2.15
CA ARG A 24 4.24 -29.87 -1.40
C ARG A 24 4.38 -29.55 0.09
N LYS A 25 5.54 -29.72 0.70
CA LYS A 25 5.78 -29.42 2.14
C LYS A 25 6.18 -27.99 2.43
N ARG A 26 6.58 -27.19 1.45
CA ARG A 26 6.61 -25.74 1.59
C ARG A 26 5.18 -25.21 1.45
N LYS A 27 4.37 -25.39 2.51
CA LYS A 27 3.15 -24.60 2.70
C LYS A 27 3.53 -23.14 2.48
N ALA A 28 3.15 -22.57 1.34
CA ALA A 28 3.21 -21.14 1.10
C ALA A 28 2.51 -20.50 2.30
N ARG A 29 3.27 -19.87 3.17
CA ARG A 29 2.75 -19.08 4.29
C ARG A 29 1.96 -17.96 3.63
N LYS A 30 0.63 -18.10 3.61
CA LYS A 30 -0.29 -17.12 3.04
C LYS A 30 -0.04 -15.78 3.72
N PRO A 31 0.52 -14.76 3.04
CA PRO A 31 0.73 -13.45 3.65
C PRO A 31 -0.59 -12.80 4.10
N ILE A 32 -1.69 -13.13 3.44
CA ILE A 32 -3.04 -12.60 3.68
C ILE A 32 -3.60 -12.95 5.07
N ARG A 33 -3.29 -14.11 5.65
CA ARG A 33 -3.77 -14.46 7.00
C ARG A 33 -3.13 -13.62 8.11
N ARG A 34 -1.88 -13.22 7.97
CA ARG A 34 -1.21 -12.35 8.94
C ARG A 34 -1.81 -10.95 8.99
N PHE A 35 -2.24 -10.40 7.85
CA PHE A 35 -2.87 -9.07 7.81
C PHE A 35 -4.27 -9.07 8.43
N SER A 36 -5.07 -10.12 8.24
CA SER A 36 -6.40 -10.19 8.86
C SER A 36 -6.36 -10.44 10.36
N GLU A 37 -5.36 -11.17 10.85
CA GLU A 37 -5.13 -11.37 12.29
C GLU A 37 -4.49 -10.12 12.94
N LEU A 38 -3.60 -9.44 12.23
CA LEU A 38 -3.02 -8.16 12.65
C LEU A 38 -4.03 -7.01 12.62
N GLY A 39 -5.03 -7.04 11.74
CA GLY A 39 -6.09 -6.02 11.67
C GLY A 39 -6.94 -5.92 12.94
N ARG A 40 -6.95 -6.95 13.79
CA ARG A 40 -7.55 -6.96 15.13
C ARG A 40 -6.56 -6.65 16.24
N SER A 41 -5.28 -6.56 15.93
CA SER A 41 -4.24 -6.33 16.94
C SER A 41 -4.18 -4.85 17.30
N GLN A 42 -4.17 -4.56 18.58
CA GLN A 42 -4.02 -3.20 19.10
C GLN A 42 -2.72 -2.54 18.62
N ARG A 43 -1.67 -3.32 18.40
CA ARG A 43 -0.39 -2.84 17.86
C ARG A 43 -0.53 -2.30 16.44
N LEU A 44 -1.30 -2.96 15.58
CA LEU A 44 -1.53 -2.46 14.22
C LEU A 44 -2.36 -1.18 14.23
N ARG A 45 -3.34 -1.07 15.13
CA ARG A 45 -4.10 0.18 15.32
C ARG A 45 -3.18 1.33 15.73
N ILE A 46 -2.21 1.09 16.60
CA ILE A 46 -1.19 2.09 16.98
C ILE A 46 -0.33 2.48 15.76
N ILE A 47 0.17 1.50 15.00
CA ILE A 47 0.98 1.74 13.80
C ILE A 47 0.20 2.55 12.77
N HIS A 48 -1.06 2.21 12.49
CA HIS A 48 -1.92 2.96 11.56
C HIS A 48 -2.19 4.39 12.05
N MET A 49 -2.42 4.57 13.35
CA MET A 49 -2.61 5.90 13.93
C MET A 49 -1.35 6.75 13.79
N LEU A 50 -0.19 6.16 14.08
CA LEU A 50 1.10 6.85 13.95
C LEU A 50 1.47 7.14 12.49
N LYS A 51 1.00 6.33 11.53
CA LYS A 51 1.23 6.57 10.10
C LYS A 51 0.57 7.85 9.61
N LYS A 52 -0.54 8.24 10.23
CA LYS A 52 -1.29 9.47 9.91
C LYS A 52 -0.77 10.72 10.64
N THR A 53 0.30 10.59 11.45
CA THR A 53 0.76 11.68 12.32
C THR A 53 2.28 11.75 12.38
N GLN A 54 2.79 12.92 12.75
CA GLN A 54 4.24 13.10 12.97
C GLN A 54 4.73 12.56 14.33
N GLY A 55 3.87 11.85 15.04
CA GLY A 55 4.12 11.26 16.35
C GLY A 55 3.07 11.65 17.37
N LEU A 56 2.74 10.72 18.25
CA LEU A 56 1.76 10.88 19.33
C LEU A 56 2.34 10.43 20.65
N ALA A 57 1.93 11.09 21.72
CA ALA A 57 2.21 10.65 23.08
C ALA A 57 1.29 9.47 23.46
N ILE A 58 1.70 8.69 24.47
CA ILE A 58 0.90 7.53 24.95
C ILE A 58 -0.54 7.95 25.32
N GLY A 59 -0.70 9.11 26.00
CA GLY A 59 -2.01 9.61 26.36
C GLY A 59 -2.88 9.95 25.16
N GLU A 60 -2.31 10.54 24.12
CA GLU A 60 -3.03 10.85 22.88
C GLU A 60 -3.44 9.56 22.13
N LEU A 61 -2.55 8.57 22.07
CA LEU A 61 -2.84 7.25 21.49
C LEU A 61 -3.94 6.53 22.27
N ALA A 62 -3.87 6.54 23.61
CA ALA A 62 -4.84 5.91 24.47
C ALA A 62 -6.24 6.49 24.27
N SER A 63 -6.34 7.83 24.25
CA SER A 63 -7.59 8.53 24.01
C SER A 63 -8.19 8.26 22.62
N ARG A 64 -7.36 8.35 21.55
CA ARG A 64 -7.84 8.17 20.16
C ARG A 64 -8.21 6.72 19.82
N LEU A 65 -7.58 5.76 20.47
CA LEU A 65 -7.81 4.34 20.23
C LEU A 65 -8.80 3.70 21.19
N ASP A 66 -9.26 4.45 22.19
CA ASP A 66 -10.09 3.96 23.30
C ASP A 66 -9.44 2.76 24.00
N LEU A 67 -8.20 2.95 24.43
CA LEU A 67 -7.39 1.94 25.10
C LEU A 67 -6.86 2.49 26.43
N SER A 68 -6.52 1.59 27.36
CA SER A 68 -5.88 2.00 28.62
C SER A 68 -4.46 2.54 28.36
N TYR A 69 -4.06 3.55 29.14
CA TYR A 69 -2.71 4.14 29.07
C TYR A 69 -1.62 3.07 29.23
N MET A 70 -1.77 2.15 30.17
CA MET A 70 -0.79 1.09 30.42
C MET A 70 -0.73 0.08 29.28
N GLY A 71 -1.86 -0.28 28.67
CA GLY A 71 -1.90 -1.16 27.52
C GLY A 71 -1.20 -0.55 26.31
N VAL A 72 -1.47 0.73 26.02
CA VAL A 72 -0.78 1.46 24.93
C VAL A 72 0.71 1.56 25.22
N LYS A 73 1.10 1.88 26.47
CA LYS A 73 2.51 1.96 26.88
C LYS A 73 3.24 0.64 26.59
N GLN A 74 2.72 -0.49 27.05
CA GLN A 74 3.32 -1.81 26.81
C GLN A 74 3.47 -2.12 25.33
N HIS A 75 2.45 -1.79 24.51
CA HIS A 75 2.52 -2.00 23.07
C HIS A 75 3.54 -1.10 22.38
N CYS A 76 3.65 0.17 22.78
CA CYS A 76 4.66 1.08 22.24
C CYS A 76 6.08 0.65 22.59
N GLU A 77 6.33 0.29 23.85
CA GLU A 77 7.64 -0.22 24.30
C GLU A 77 8.05 -1.50 23.55
N GLU A 78 7.12 -2.41 23.32
CA GLU A 78 7.39 -3.63 22.55
C GLU A 78 7.69 -3.32 21.07
N LEU A 79 6.94 -2.42 20.44
CA LEU A 79 7.18 -1.98 19.07
C LEU A 79 8.51 -1.20 18.94
N GLU A 80 8.87 -0.41 19.95
CA GLU A 80 10.17 0.28 20.03
C GLU A 80 11.32 -0.72 20.15
N ARG A 81 11.19 -1.70 21.05
CA ARG A 81 12.17 -2.79 21.20
C ARG A 81 12.38 -3.58 19.92
N GLN A 82 11.30 -3.76 19.12
CA GLN A 82 11.37 -4.38 17.80
C GLN A 82 11.93 -3.44 16.72
N GLY A 83 12.15 -2.17 17.05
CA GLY A 83 12.67 -1.16 16.15
C GLY A 83 11.66 -0.60 15.14
N PHE A 84 10.36 -0.79 15.34
CA PHE A 84 9.30 -0.22 14.51
C PHE A 84 8.91 1.19 14.93
N LEU A 85 9.11 1.52 16.20
CA LEU A 85 8.92 2.87 16.74
C LEU A 85 10.24 3.42 17.23
N ASP A 86 10.36 4.74 17.22
CA ASP A 86 11.33 5.51 17.98
C ASP A 86 10.63 6.60 18.79
N THR A 87 11.35 7.25 19.69
CA THR A 87 10.84 8.32 20.52
C THR A 87 11.49 9.65 20.19
N ARG A 88 10.69 10.73 20.26
CA ARG A 88 11.15 12.11 20.16
C ARG A 88 10.57 12.96 21.28
N ARG A 89 11.34 13.96 21.73
CA ARG A 89 10.84 14.97 22.66
C ARG A 89 10.10 16.05 21.89
N ARG A 90 8.84 16.30 22.26
CA ARG A 90 8.03 17.39 21.76
C ARG A 90 7.96 18.49 22.82
N PRO A 91 8.47 19.71 22.55
CA PRO A 91 8.34 20.83 23.48
C PRO A 91 6.87 21.10 23.80
N LYS A 92 6.60 21.48 25.05
CA LYS A 92 5.28 22.00 25.46
C LYS A 92 5.46 23.49 25.84
N PRO A 93 4.41 24.31 25.63
CA PRO A 93 4.45 25.71 26.03
C PRO A 93 4.70 25.90 27.54
N ILE A 94 4.18 24.98 28.34
CA ILE A 94 4.33 24.96 29.81
C ILE A 94 4.62 23.52 30.26
N GLY A 95 5.63 23.35 31.12
CA GLY A 95 5.95 22.07 31.72
C GLY A 95 7.06 21.30 31.01
N ARG A 96 7.27 20.03 31.41
CA ARG A 96 8.32 19.16 30.88
C ARG A 96 7.98 18.74 29.45
N PRO A 97 8.99 18.68 28.53
CA PRO A 97 8.79 18.14 27.19
C PRO A 97 8.17 16.74 27.23
N GLU A 98 7.24 16.51 26.30
CA GLU A 98 6.52 15.25 26.17
C GLU A 98 7.28 14.28 25.26
N ILE A 99 7.25 13.00 25.61
CA ILE A 99 7.78 11.94 24.74
C ILE A 99 6.67 11.52 23.79
N VAL A 100 6.95 11.60 22.50
CA VAL A 100 6.04 11.13 21.43
C VAL A 100 6.69 9.96 20.69
N TYR A 101 5.88 8.96 20.37
CA TYR A 101 6.26 7.82 19.56
C TYR A 101 5.98 8.12 18.09
N ARG A 102 6.88 7.70 17.21
CA ARG A 102 6.72 7.82 15.75
C ARG A 102 7.22 6.55 15.07
N LEU A 103 6.80 6.34 13.82
CA LEU A 103 7.25 5.21 13.02
C LEU A 103 8.70 5.39 12.57
N THR A 104 9.45 4.29 12.59
CA THR A 104 10.75 4.20 11.91
C THR A 104 10.55 3.74 10.45
N PRO A 105 11.58 3.84 9.57
CA PRO A 105 11.53 3.27 8.22
C PRO A 105 11.23 1.76 8.20
N LYS A 106 11.63 1.01 9.24
CA LYS A 106 11.36 -0.43 9.37
C LYS A 106 9.85 -0.74 9.43
N ALA A 107 9.06 0.19 9.95
CA ALA A 107 7.60 0.04 10.02
C ALA A 107 6.92 0.04 8.64
N SER A 108 7.61 0.41 7.55
CA SER A 108 7.09 0.31 6.18
C SER A 108 6.65 -1.11 5.83
N SER A 109 7.26 -2.14 6.45
CA SER A 109 6.89 -3.55 6.27
C SER A 109 5.45 -3.90 6.72
N PHE A 110 4.80 -3.05 7.50
CA PHE A 110 3.40 -3.22 7.89
C PHE A 110 2.41 -2.73 6.82
N PHE A 111 2.87 -1.96 5.85
CA PHE A 111 2.02 -1.37 4.83
C PHE A 111 2.19 -2.11 3.50
N PRO A 112 1.09 -2.36 2.78
CA PRO A 112 1.16 -3.05 1.50
C PRO A 112 2.01 -2.28 0.49
N ALA A 113 2.92 -2.97 -0.18
CA ALA A 113 3.54 -2.50 -1.41
C ALA A 113 2.90 -3.27 -2.56
N ALA A 114 2.02 -2.63 -3.31
CA ALA A 114 1.35 -3.28 -4.45
C ALA A 114 2.23 -3.29 -5.71
N ALA A 115 3.18 -2.35 -5.82
CA ALA A 115 4.14 -2.36 -6.90
C ALA A 115 5.26 -3.35 -6.56
N ASN A 116 5.07 -4.58 -7.04
CA ASN A 116 6.12 -5.58 -7.00
C ASN A 116 7.31 -5.08 -7.87
N PRO A 117 8.56 -5.18 -7.39
CA PRO A 117 9.75 -4.92 -8.20
C PRO A 117 9.74 -5.60 -9.57
N ALA A 118 9.08 -6.74 -9.71
CA ALA A 118 8.85 -7.41 -10.98
C ALA A 118 8.06 -6.56 -11.98
N THR A 119 7.04 -5.81 -11.53
CA THR A 119 6.26 -4.92 -12.39
C THR A 119 7.13 -3.83 -13.02
N ILE A 120 8.00 -3.22 -12.21
CA ILE A 120 8.95 -2.20 -12.70
C ILE A 120 9.90 -2.81 -13.72
N LYS A 121 10.44 -4.01 -13.46
CA LYS A 121 11.33 -4.72 -14.39
C LYS A 121 10.62 -5.08 -15.69
N ILE A 122 9.36 -5.51 -15.65
CA ILE A 122 8.56 -5.81 -16.85
C ILE A 122 8.36 -4.54 -17.69
N LEU A 123 8.05 -3.40 -17.07
CA LEU A 123 7.91 -2.12 -17.77
C LEU A 123 9.25 -1.65 -18.38
N GLN A 124 10.35 -1.87 -17.68
CA GLN A 124 11.69 -1.58 -18.20
C GLN A 124 12.04 -2.49 -19.38
N ALA A 125 11.75 -3.79 -19.31
CA ALA A 125 11.92 -4.72 -20.41
C ALA A 125 11.04 -4.36 -21.61
N ALA A 126 9.79 -3.94 -21.38
CA ALA A 126 8.91 -3.44 -22.42
C ALA A 126 9.48 -2.21 -23.15
N ARG A 127 10.15 -1.32 -22.43
CA ARG A 127 10.88 -0.19 -23.04
C ARG A 127 11.98 -0.64 -23.98
N GLN A 128 12.73 -1.68 -23.60
CA GLN A 128 13.82 -2.21 -24.41
C GLN A 128 13.32 -2.94 -25.66
N LEU A 129 12.24 -3.73 -25.52
CA LEU A 129 11.72 -4.58 -26.59
C LEU A 129 10.82 -3.82 -27.59
N TYR A 130 10.02 -2.88 -27.08
CA TYR A 130 8.94 -2.24 -27.85
C TYR A 130 9.10 -0.71 -27.96
N GLY A 131 10.23 -0.17 -27.51
CA GLY A 131 10.57 1.24 -27.61
C GLY A 131 10.19 2.09 -26.40
N PRO A 132 10.62 3.37 -26.39
CA PRO A 132 10.59 4.24 -25.20
C PRO A 132 9.18 4.49 -24.65
N ASN A 133 8.16 4.50 -25.49
CA ASN A 133 6.77 4.81 -25.12
C ASN A 133 5.98 3.58 -24.66
N ALA A 134 6.55 2.36 -24.72
CA ALA A 134 5.84 1.14 -24.36
C ALA A 134 5.39 1.11 -22.88
N PRO A 135 6.22 1.48 -21.90
CA PRO A 135 5.78 1.54 -20.50
C PRO A 135 4.58 2.48 -20.28
N GLU A 136 4.60 3.65 -20.91
CA GLU A 136 3.52 4.62 -20.77
C GLU A 136 2.21 4.10 -21.32
N LYS A 137 2.22 3.47 -22.50
CA LYS A 137 1.03 2.83 -23.10
C LYS A 137 0.46 1.75 -22.20
N LEU A 138 1.32 0.92 -21.60
CA LEU A 138 0.92 -0.14 -20.67
C LEU A 138 0.31 0.44 -19.40
N LEU A 139 0.92 1.48 -18.82
CA LEU A 139 0.40 2.17 -17.64
C LEU A 139 -0.96 2.82 -17.92
N VAL A 140 -1.12 3.50 -19.05
CA VAL A 140 -2.42 4.07 -19.46
C VAL A 140 -3.49 2.99 -19.59
N ALA A 141 -3.17 1.85 -20.21
CA ALA A 141 -4.09 0.73 -20.31
C ALA A 141 -4.47 0.18 -18.93
N LEU A 142 -3.47 -0.03 -18.05
CA LEU A 142 -3.68 -0.49 -16.67
C LEU A 142 -4.61 0.45 -15.89
N PHE A 143 -4.37 1.76 -15.95
CA PHE A 143 -5.21 2.73 -15.23
C PHE A 143 -6.61 2.85 -15.82
N ARG A 144 -6.80 2.63 -17.14
CA ARG A 144 -8.13 2.53 -17.74
C ARG A 144 -8.92 1.35 -17.18
N GLU A 145 -8.33 0.18 -17.12
CA GLU A 145 -8.97 -1.01 -16.54
C GLU A 145 -9.25 -0.83 -15.03
N LYS A 146 -8.31 -0.25 -14.31
CA LYS A 146 -8.51 0.09 -12.88
C LYS A 146 -9.68 1.07 -12.70
N THR A 147 -9.78 2.08 -13.57
CA THR A 147 -10.88 3.05 -13.54
C THR A 147 -12.24 2.36 -13.77
N LYS A 148 -12.34 1.43 -14.72
CA LYS A 148 -13.57 0.65 -14.95
C LYS A 148 -13.96 -0.16 -13.71
N GLY A 149 -13.03 -0.92 -13.15
CA GLY A 149 -13.29 -1.72 -11.96
C GLY A 149 -13.72 -0.87 -10.76
N TYR A 150 -13.17 0.34 -10.62
CA TYR A 150 -13.63 1.28 -9.59
C TYR A 150 -15.03 1.83 -9.88
N ALA A 151 -15.33 2.19 -11.13
CA ALA A 151 -16.64 2.69 -11.52
C ALA A 151 -17.75 1.68 -11.20
N GLU A 152 -17.53 0.39 -11.46
CA GLU A 152 -18.46 -0.70 -11.11
C GLU A 152 -18.73 -0.79 -9.61
N ARG A 153 -17.73 -0.50 -8.77
CA ARG A 153 -17.84 -0.52 -7.31
C ARG A 153 -18.46 0.75 -6.73
N LEU A 154 -18.23 1.90 -7.37
CA LEU A 154 -18.72 3.20 -6.89
C LEU A 154 -20.23 3.31 -6.99
N LYS A 155 -20.86 2.77 -8.04
CA LYS A 155 -22.29 2.95 -8.36
C LYS A 155 -22.66 4.44 -8.46
N GLU A 156 -23.94 4.72 -8.55
CA GLU A 156 -24.46 6.10 -8.60
C GLU A 156 -24.52 6.74 -7.22
N GLY A 157 -24.39 8.06 -7.15
CA GLY A 157 -24.47 8.84 -5.93
C GLY A 157 -24.06 10.29 -6.13
N ASP A 158 -24.33 11.10 -5.14
CA ASP A 158 -23.79 12.47 -5.07
C ASP A 158 -22.27 12.47 -4.83
N LEU A 159 -21.63 13.60 -5.01
CA LEU A 159 -20.18 13.74 -4.87
C LEU A 159 -19.66 13.25 -3.50
N LYS A 160 -20.37 13.56 -2.41
CA LYS A 160 -20.00 13.12 -1.06
C LYS A 160 -20.01 11.59 -0.95
N THR A 161 -21.05 10.97 -1.46
CA THR A 161 -21.20 9.50 -1.47
C THR A 161 -20.11 8.85 -2.32
N LEU A 162 -19.87 9.38 -3.52
CA LEU A 162 -18.84 8.86 -4.44
C LEU A 162 -17.44 9.01 -3.83
N ALA A 163 -17.11 10.19 -3.27
CA ALA A 163 -15.81 10.44 -2.64
C ALA A 163 -15.58 9.54 -1.42
N THR A 164 -16.62 9.35 -0.58
CA THR A 164 -16.56 8.44 0.57
C THR A 164 -16.30 6.99 0.14
N ARG A 165 -17.00 6.51 -0.91
CA ARG A 165 -16.79 5.16 -1.45
C ARG A 165 -15.43 5.01 -2.10
N LEU A 166 -14.98 6.03 -2.86
CA LEU A 166 -13.66 6.02 -3.48
C LEU A 166 -12.55 5.95 -2.43
N ALA A 167 -12.62 6.77 -1.39
CA ALA A 167 -11.68 6.70 -0.27
C ALA A 167 -11.68 5.31 0.38
N LYS A 168 -12.85 4.69 0.57
CA LYS A 168 -12.95 3.33 1.10
C LYS A 168 -12.29 2.29 0.18
N ILE A 169 -12.49 2.36 -1.13
CA ILE A 169 -11.84 1.48 -2.10
C ILE A 169 -10.32 1.62 -2.02
N ARG A 170 -9.82 2.84 -1.93
CA ARG A 170 -8.40 3.13 -1.81
C ARG A 170 -7.83 2.65 -0.46
N ASP A 171 -8.61 2.77 0.63
CA ASP A 171 -8.21 2.25 1.94
C ASP A 171 -8.09 0.72 1.93
N GLU A 172 -9.03 0.01 1.30
CA GLU A 172 -8.99 -1.45 1.10
C GLU A 172 -7.77 -1.89 0.27
N GLU A 173 -7.27 -1.04 -0.65
CA GLU A 173 -6.02 -1.25 -1.39
C GLU A 173 -4.77 -0.89 -0.60
N GLY A 174 -4.93 -0.46 0.65
CA GLY A 174 -3.83 -0.17 1.56
C GLY A 174 -3.27 1.25 1.47
N CYS A 175 -3.98 2.19 0.82
CA CYS A 175 -3.55 3.59 0.75
C CYS A 175 -3.78 4.37 2.05
N LEU A 176 -4.41 3.78 3.06
CA LEU A 176 -4.84 4.44 4.29
C LEU A 176 -5.61 5.73 3.98
N SER A 177 -6.64 5.58 3.16
CA SER A 177 -7.39 6.68 2.57
C SER A 177 -8.58 7.07 3.43
N GLU A 178 -8.89 8.37 3.47
CA GLU A 178 -10.10 8.89 4.11
C GLU A 178 -10.64 10.10 3.35
N PHE A 179 -11.97 10.25 3.36
CA PHE A 179 -12.64 11.43 2.83
C PHE A 179 -12.93 12.41 3.97
N VAL A 180 -12.59 13.66 3.75
CA VAL A 180 -12.85 14.78 4.68
C VAL A 180 -13.86 15.72 4.02
N ASP A 181 -15.06 15.79 4.64
CA ASP A 181 -16.14 16.69 4.22
C ASP A 181 -16.04 17.99 5.03
N GLY A 182 -15.45 19.01 4.45
CA GLY A 182 -15.19 20.31 5.06
C GLY A 182 -15.47 21.46 4.09
N PRO A 183 -15.04 22.69 4.42
CA PRO A 183 -15.10 23.83 3.50
C PRO A 183 -14.47 23.52 2.14
N GLN A 184 -13.40 22.77 2.15
CA GLN A 184 -12.80 22.13 1.01
C GLN A 184 -12.92 20.61 1.18
N ARG A 185 -13.45 19.92 0.19
CA ARG A 185 -13.58 18.47 0.21
C ARG A 185 -12.27 17.83 -0.20
N LEU A 186 -11.79 16.88 0.59
CA LEU A 186 -10.48 16.25 0.39
C LEU A 186 -10.60 14.74 0.45
N ILE A 187 -9.82 14.04 -0.38
CA ILE A 187 -9.44 12.65 -0.10
C ILE A 187 -7.96 12.66 0.30
N LEU A 188 -7.68 12.16 1.49
CA LEU A 188 -6.34 12.08 2.05
C LEU A 188 -5.84 10.64 2.00
N GLU A 189 -4.62 10.42 1.53
CA GLU A 189 -3.96 9.12 1.52
C GLU A 189 -2.62 9.21 2.25
N TYR A 190 -2.49 8.47 3.34
CA TYR A 190 -1.29 8.47 4.19
C TYR A 190 -0.26 7.42 3.80
N HIS A 191 -0.58 6.62 2.78
CA HIS A 191 0.31 5.64 2.17
C HIS A 191 -0.01 5.51 0.69
N SER A 192 1.00 5.21 -0.11
CA SER A 192 0.79 4.79 -1.51
C SER A 192 1.32 3.38 -1.68
N SER A 193 0.43 2.45 -1.96
CA SER A 193 0.80 1.06 -2.25
C SER A 193 1.63 0.91 -3.53
N ILE A 194 1.61 1.94 -4.40
CA ILE A 194 2.33 1.97 -5.69
C ILE A 194 3.47 3.01 -5.71
N MET A 195 4.02 3.37 -4.54
CA MET A 195 5.04 4.41 -4.43
C MET A 195 6.24 4.16 -5.35
N ASP A 196 6.77 2.93 -5.35
CA ASP A 196 7.92 2.55 -6.18
C ASP A 196 7.62 2.74 -7.68
N LEU A 197 6.38 2.49 -8.09
CA LEU A 197 5.92 2.69 -9.46
C LEU A 197 5.82 4.19 -9.81
N ILE A 198 5.33 5.00 -8.87
CA ILE A 198 5.25 6.47 -9.01
C ILE A 198 6.66 7.08 -9.15
N GLU A 199 7.63 6.56 -8.41
CA GLU A 199 9.03 7.01 -8.47
C GLU A 199 9.69 6.60 -9.79
N ALA A 200 9.48 5.36 -10.23
CA ALA A 200 10.04 4.85 -11.48
C ALA A 200 9.38 5.48 -12.73
N PHE A 201 8.10 5.82 -12.65
CA PHE A 201 7.29 6.36 -13.75
C PHE A 201 6.42 7.53 -13.27
N PRO A 202 6.93 8.77 -13.28
CA PRO A 202 6.22 9.95 -12.78
C PRO A 202 4.85 10.22 -13.42
N LEU A 203 4.61 9.70 -14.64
CA LEU A 203 3.33 9.72 -15.32
C LEU A 203 2.18 9.15 -14.45
N VAL A 204 2.48 8.22 -13.57
CA VAL A 204 1.49 7.56 -12.70
C VAL A 204 0.74 8.58 -11.83
N ARG A 205 1.39 9.66 -11.38
CA ARG A 205 0.75 10.75 -10.63
C ARG A 205 -0.39 11.39 -11.42
N ARG A 206 -0.15 11.64 -12.71
CA ARG A 206 -1.17 12.19 -13.61
C ARG A 206 -2.30 11.18 -13.84
N LEU A 207 -1.97 9.91 -14.05
CA LEU A 207 -2.96 8.86 -14.27
C LEU A 207 -3.86 8.63 -13.04
N GLU A 208 -3.31 8.73 -11.82
CA GLU A 208 -4.11 8.70 -10.58
C GLU A 208 -5.08 9.88 -10.53
N LYS A 209 -4.60 11.09 -10.80
CA LYS A 209 -5.43 12.29 -10.85
C LYS A 209 -6.57 12.15 -11.86
N GLU A 210 -6.25 11.79 -13.12
CA GLU A 210 -7.23 11.58 -14.18
C GLU A 210 -8.26 10.48 -13.82
N MET A 211 -7.84 9.44 -13.12
CA MET A 211 -8.75 8.40 -12.63
C MET A 211 -9.75 8.98 -11.63
N PHE A 212 -9.31 9.78 -10.65
CA PHE A 212 -10.20 10.43 -9.69
C PHE A 212 -11.16 11.40 -10.38
N GLU A 213 -10.68 12.23 -11.32
CA GLU A 213 -11.52 13.16 -12.10
C GLU A 213 -12.61 12.43 -12.88
N ARG A 214 -12.28 11.31 -13.53
CA ARG A 214 -13.25 10.50 -14.28
C ARG A 214 -14.28 9.83 -13.39
N LEU A 215 -13.86 9.35 -12.20
CA LEU A 215 -14.75 8.66 -11.28
C LEU A 215 -15.69 9.60 -10.54
N LEU A 216 -15.24 10.81 -10.23
CA LEU A 216 -16.01 11.80 -9.47
C LEU A 216 -16.70 12.83 -10.38
N GLN A 217 -16.36 12.88 -11.67
CA GLN A 217 -16.88 13.82 -12.67
C GLN A 217 -16.67 15.29 -12.29
N ILE A 218 -15.54 15.61 -11.63
CA ILE A 218 -15.15 16.95 -11.21
C ILE A 218 -13.66 17.17 -11.45
N HIS A 219 -13.21 18.41 -11.37
CA HIS A 219 -11.78 18.71 -11.33
C HIS A 219 -11.17 18.25 -10.01
N VAL A 220 -9.95 17.71 -10.06
CA VAL A 220 -9.20 17.24 -8.89
C VAL A 220 -7.79 17.81 -8.94
N GLU A 221 -7.32 18.40 -7.86
CA GLU A 221 -5.92 18.72 -7.69
C GLU A 221 -5.24 17.65 -6.82
N ARG A 222 -4.01 17.26 -7.18
CA ARG A 222 -3.24 16.26 -6.43
C ARG A 222 -1.97 16.89 -5.88
N HIS A 223 -1.86 16.91 -4.57
CA HIS A 223 -0.68 17.39 -3.85
C HIS A 223 -0.02 16.23 -3.11
N GLU A 224 1.30 16.21 -3.09
CA GLU A 224 2.10 15.18 -2.42
C GLU A 224 3.11 15.84 -1.48
N GLU A 225 3.08 15.45 -0.22
CA GLU A 225 3.99 15.94 0.80
C GLU A 225 4.75 14.77 1.43
N ARG A 226 6.03 14.99 1.66
CA ARG A 226 6.90 14.04 2.36
C ARG A 226 7.68 14.79 3.43
N ALA A 227 7.43 14.48 4.67
CA ALA A 227 8.13 15.08 5.80
C ALA A 227 8.41 14.04 6.89
N SER A 228 9.64 13.98 7.38
CA SER A 228 10.02 13.13 8.51
C SER A 228 9.62 11.64 8.36
N GLY A 229 9.74 11.10 7.14
CA GLY A 229 9.39 9.69 6.85
C GLY A 229 7.88 9.44 6.68
N LEU A 230 7.06 10.48 6.77
CA LEU A 230 5.63 10.43 6.47
C LEU A 230 5.38 10.78 5.01
N PHE A 231 4.34 10.19 4.46
CA PHE A 231 3.78 10.49 3.15
C PHE A 231 2.33 10.92 3.32
N LEU A 232 1.96 12.00 2.66
CA LEU A 232 0.59 12.45 2.53
C LEU A 232 0.34 12.82 1.07
N CYS A 233 -0.66 12.21 0.47
CA CYS A 233 -1.22 12.64 -0.81
C CYS A 233 -2.61 13.20 -0.56
N THR A 234 -2.84 14.43 -1.00
CA THR A 234 -4.11 15.13 -0.88
C THR A 234 -4.72 15.30 -2.26
N PHE A 235 -5.92 14.78 -2.44
CA PHE A 235 -6.76 15.05 -3.61
C PHE A 235 -7.81 16.07 -3.19
N VAL A 236 -7.68 17.28 -3.74
CA VAL A 236 -8.62 18.39 -3.52
C VAL A 236 -9.73 18.27 -4.54
N LEU A 237 -10.98 18.21 -4.07
CA LEU A 237 -12.17 18.02 -4.90
C LEU A 237 -12.82 19.36 -5.17
N GLY A 238 -12.65 19.85 -6.40
CA GLY A 238 -13.14 21.15 -6.88
C GLY A 238 -14.59 21.15 -7.32
#